data_6ca01b71b6172c17c94757d0ab53267c
#
_entry.id   6ca01b71b6172c17c94757d0ab53267c
#
_cell.length_a   1.000
_cell.length_b   1.000
_cell.length_c   1.000
_cell.angle_alpha   90.00
_cell.angle_beta   90.00
_cell.angle_gamma   90.00
#
_symmetry.space_group_name_H-M   'P 1'
#
loop_
_entity.id
_entity.type
_entity.pdbx_description
1 polymer ?
#
loop_
_entity_poly.entity_id
_entity_poly.type
_entity_poly.pdbx_seq_one_letter_code
_entity_poly.pdbx_strand_id
1 'polypeptide(L)'
;MTSAISGAAFRYLPIVILAVLWQMASDLGWVSTAVLPPLTAVFEAGWRLITSDDFWVNAGASLYRGSVGLLLAIVIGAALGIGMAWWRPVRAVLSPIVEIFYPLPKSALIPVTALWLGFGDASKILLIFLGCMLPVTIGAFNGARGSEQTLVWSARSLGAGRLRTLWDVVVPSAMPELLNGIRTALALSWVLLVASELIVARAGLGYLIGFMGDGGNYDGMFAVVLFVALLGFIADRLYQVAMQRALRWRE
;
A
#
# COMPACT_ATOMS: atom_id res chain seq x y z
N MET A 1 18.08 -25.99 -15.45
CA MET A 1 17.24 -24.92 -16.01
C MET A 1 15.77 -25.32 -16.17
N THR A 2 15.43 -26.56 -16.47
CA THR A 2 14.04 -27.06 -16.64
C THR A 2 13.19 -27.07 -15.36
N SER A 3 13.77 -27.32 -14.17
CA SER A 3 13.02 -27.35 -12.89
C SER A 3 12.60 -25.97 -12.36
N ALA A 4 13.33 -24.91 -12.68
CA ALA A 4 12.99 -23.55 -12.26
C ALA A 4 11.84 -22.96 -13.09
N ILE A 5 11.74 -23.33 -14.37
CA ILE A 5 10.66 -22.90 -15.27
C ILE A 5 9.34 -23.58 -14.89
N SER A 6 9.37 -24.87 -14.50
CA SER A 6 8.18 -25.58 -14.04
C SER A 6 7.60 -25.01 -12.74
N GLY A 7 8.45 -24.60 -11.79
CA GLY A 7 8.00 -24.00 -10.54
C GLY A 7 7.36 -22.62 -10.72
N ALA A 8 7.88 -21.79 -11.64
CA ALA A 8 7.29 -20.48 -11.96
C ALA A 8 5.95 -20.63 -12.70
N ALA A 9 5.86 -21.55 -13.66
CA ALA A 9 4.61 -21.83 -14.38
C ALA A 9 3.51 -22.34 -13.44
N PHE A 10 3.81 -23.23 -12.51
CA PHE A 10 2.85 -23.73 -11.51
C PHE A 10 2.36 -22.61 -10.56
N ARG A 11 3.20 -21.63 -10.27
CA ARG A 11 2.86 -20.51 -9.38
C ARG A 11 1.79 -19.60 -9.96
N TYR A 12 1.78 -19.39 -11.28
CA TYR A 12 0.81 -18.50 -11.95
C TYR A 12 -0.37 -19.23 -12.59
N LEU A 13 -0.35 -20.59 -12.57
CA LEU A 13 -1.43 -21.41 -13.11
C LEU A 13 -2.83 -21.04 -12.56
N PRO A 14 -3.02 -20.76 -11.25
CA PRO A 14 -4.34 -20.35 -10.73
C PRO A 14 -4.86 -19.06 -11.38
N ILE A 15 -3.98 -18.11 -11.69
CA ILE A 15 -4.36 -16.83 -12.33
C ILE A 15 -4.84 -17.10 -13.77
N VAL A 16 -4.13 -17.97 -14.49
CA VAL A 16 -4.52 -18.36 -15.86
C VAL A 16 -5.85 -19.09 -15.83
N ILE A 17 -6.07 -20.00 -14.89
CA ILE A 17 -7.34 -20.71 -14.74
C ILE A 17 -8.48 -19.71 -14.47
N LEU A 18 -8.28 -18.75 -13.55
CA LEU A 18 -9.28 -17.73 -13.27
C LEU A 18 -9.59 -16.86 -14.50
N ALA A 19 -8.58 -16.49 -15.29
CA ALA A 19 -8.76 -15.74 -16.52
C ALA A 19 -9.57 -16.52 -17.57
N VAL A 20 -9.27 -17.80 -17.73
CA VAL A 20 -10.01 -18.70 -18.64
C VAL A 20 -11.47 -18.87 -18.16
N LEU A 21 -11.68 -19.09 -16.86
CA LEU A 21 -13.02 -19.21 -16.30
C LEU A 21 -13.83 -17.91 -16.46
N TRP A 22 -13.19 -16.75 -16.27
CA TRP A 22 -13.82 -15.46 -16.54
C TRP A 22 -14.27 -15.35 -18.00
N GLN A 23 -13.36 -15.57 -18.95
CA GLN A 23 -13.67 -15.52 -20.38
C GLN A 23 -14.82 -16.48 -20.73
N MET A 24 -14.73 -17.74 -20.28
CA MET A 24 -15.78 -18.74 -20.53
C MET A 24 -17.14 -18.34 -19.94
N ALA A 25 -17.17 -17.80 -18.73
CA ALA A 25 -18.40 -17.39 -18.08
C ALA A 25 -19.13 -16.27 -18.86
N SER A 26 -18.36 -15.37 -19.47
CA SER A 26 -18.88 -14.30 -20.31
C SER A 26 -19.32 -14.83 -21.68
N ASP A 27 -18.49 -15.63 -22.38
CA ASP A 27 -18.76 -16.12 -23.73
C ASP A 27 -19.93 -17.13 -23.76
N LEU A 28 -20.07 -17.98 -22.72
CA LEU A 28 -21.17 -18.93 -22.60
C LEU A 28 -22.49 -18.31 -22.11
N GLY A 29 -22.47 -17.00 -21.80
CA GLY A 29 -23.64 -16.31 -21.32
C GLY A 29 -24.11 -16.70 -19.91
N TRP A 30 -23.23 -17.31 -19.10
CA TRP A 30 -23.53 -17.61 -17.69
C TRP A 30 -23.75 -16.34 -16.87
N VAL A 31 -23.07 -15.27 -17.26
CA VAL A 31 -23.20 -13.94 -16.67
C VAL A 31 -23.42 -12.95 -17.82
N SER A 32 -24.29 -11.97 -17.61
CA SER A 32 -24.51 -10.90 -18.58
C SER A 32 -23.20 -10.13 -18.83
N THR A 33 -22.90 -9.83 -20.09
CA THR A 33 -21.73 -9.02 -20.47
C THR A 33 -21.72 -7.62 -19.85
N ALA A 34 -22.89 -7.10 -19.46
CA ALA A 34 -23.00 -5.86 -18.70
C ALA A 34 -22.50 -5.98 -17.25
N VAL A 35 -22.50 -7.19 -16.69
CA VAL A 35 -22.01 -7.45 -15.31
C VAL A 35 -20.57 -7.95 -15.32
N LEU A 36 -20.24 -8.82 -16.29
CA LEU A 36 -18.91 -9.39 -16.44
C LEU A 36 -18.53 -9.36 -17.94
N PRO A 37 -17.90 -8.29 -18.42
CA PRO A 37 -17.46 -8.21 -19.81
C PRO A 37 -16.39 -9.26 -20.14
N PRO A 38 -16.29 -9.74 -21.39
CA PRO A 38 -15.24 -10.67 -21.78
C PRO A 38 -13.86 -10.02 -21.63
N LEU A 39 -12.88 -10.79 -21.20
CA LEU A 39 -11.51 -10.29 -21.01
C LEU A 39 -10.93 -9.67 -22.28
N THR A 40 -11.29 -10.19 -23.44
CA THR A 40 -10.88 -9.63 -24.74
C THR A 40 -11.34 -8.19 -24.91
N ALA A 41 -12.59 -7.87 -24.59
CA ALA A 41 -13.12 -6.50 -24.63
C ALA A 41 -12.44 -5.61 -23.58
N VAL A 42 -12.17 -6.15 -22.39
CA VAL A 42 -11.45 -5.44 -21.32
C VAL A 42 -10.03 -5.10 -21.76
N PHE A 43 -9.30 -6.01 -22.43
CA PHE A 43 -7.96 -5.73 -22.96
C PHE A 43 -7.97 -4.71 -24.08
N GLU A 44 -8.96 -4.74 -24.99
CA GLU A 44 -9.12 -3.73 -26.03
C GLU A 44 -9.42 -2.35 -25.43
N ALA A 45 -10.31 -2.28 -24.44
CA ALA A 45 -10.60 -1.07 -23.70
C ALA A 45 -9.33 -0.56 -22.99
N GLY A 46 -8.57 -1.45 -22.36
CA GLY A 46 -7.29 -1.15 -21.74
C GLY A 46 -6.28 -0.55 -22.72
N TRP A 47 -6.18 -1.12 -23.91
CA TRP A 47 -5.29 -0.58 -24.96
C TRP A 47 -5.70 0.84 -25.37
N ARG A 48 -6.99 1.08 -25.57
CA ARG A 48 -7.51 2.43 -25.88
C ARG A 48 -7.21 3.42 -24.75
N LEU A 49 -7.32 2.98 -23.50
CA LEU A 49 -7.05 3.82 -22.33
C LEU A 49 -5.58 4.25 -22.27
N ILE A 50 -4.62 3.31 -22.37
CA ILE A 50 -3.19 3.64 -22.27
C ILE A 50 -2.69 4.51 -23.42
N THR A 51 -3.42 4.57 -24.54
CA THR A 51 -3.12 5.46 -25.65
C THR A 51 -3.77 6.84 -25.51
N SER A 52 -4.58 7.08 -24.47
CA SER A 52 -5.22 8.36 -24.19
C SER A 52 -4.42 9.17 -23.16
N ASP A 53 -4.28 10.47 -23.39
CA ASP A 53 -3.61 11.38 -22.46
C ASP A 53 -4.37 11.49 -21.14
N ASP A 54 -5.70 11.43 -21.20
CA ASP A 54 -6.58 11.53 -20.02
C ASP A 54 -6.31 10.41 -18.99
N PHE A 55 -6.00 9.20 -19.45
CA PHE A 55 -5.62 8.10 -18.57
C PHE A 55 -4.34 8.42 -17.76
N TRP A 56 -3.33 8.97 -18.42
CA TRP A 56 -2.05 9.25 -17.75
C TRP A 56 -2.13 10.43 -16.79
N VAL A 57 -2.98 11.41 -17.07
CA VAL A 57 -3.28 12.51 -16.12
C VAL A 57 -3.90 11.94 -14.84
N ASN A 58 -4.88 11.04 -14.97
CA ASN A 58 -5.54 10.41 -13.83
C ASN A 58 -4.59 9.45 -13.07
N ALA A 59 -3.82 8.64 -13.78
CA ALA A 59 -2.81 7.77 -13.19
C ALA A 59 -1.75 8.58 -12.41
N GLY A 60 -1.28 9.69 -13.00
CA GLY A 60 -0.34 10.60 -12.36
C GLY A 60 -0.89 11.21 -11.06
N ALA A 61 -2.16 11.65 -11.06
CA ALA A 61 -2.83 12.18 -9.87
C ALA A 61 -2.91 11.13 -8.74
N SER A 62 -3.29 9.89 -9.08
CA SER A 62 -3.34 8.78 -8.10
C SER A 62 -1.96 8.44 -7.55
N LEU A 63 -0.95 8.31 -8.41
CA LEU A 63 0.42 8.00 -7.99
C LEU A 63 1.00 9.11 -7.09
N TYR A 64 0.75 10.37 -7.43
CA TYR A 64 1.17 11.51 -6.60
C TYR A 64 0.56 11.43 -5.18
N ARG A 65 -0.76 11.30 -5.08
CA ARG A 65 -1.48 11.22 -3.80
C ARG A 65 -1.03 10.03 -2.96
N GLY A 66 -0.97 8.85 -3.59
CA GLY A 66 -0.52 7.60 -2.96
C GLY A 66 0.90 7.70 -2.43
N SER A 67 1.83 8.18 -3.26
CA SER A 67 3.24 8.30 -2.90
C SER A 67 3.49 9.32 -1.80
N VAL A 68 2.90 10.50 -1.88
CA VAL A 68 3.07 11.55 -0.86
C VAL A 68 2.46 11.12 0.47
N GLY A 69 1.22 10.58 0.46
CA GLY A 69 0.56 10.12 1.68
C GLY A 69 1.31 8.96 2.36
N LEU A 70 1.78 7.99 1.57
CA LEU A 70 2.57 6.86 2.08
C LEU A 70 3.94 7.32 2.60
N LEU A 71 4.64 8.22 1.91
CA LEU A 71 5.93 8.73 2.35
C LEU A 71 5.82 9.47 3.70
N LEU A 72 4.81 10.31 3.85
CA LEU A 72 4.52 10.97 5.13
C LEU A 72 4.25 9.94 6.23
N ALA A 73 3.47 8.90 5.93
CA ALA A 73 3.17 7.82 6.87
C ALA A 73 4.43 7.05 7.28
N ILE A 74 5.35 6.79 6.36
CA ILE A 74 6.62 6.11 6.63
C ILE A 74 7.49 6.95 7.55
N VAL A 75 7.73 8.22 7.20
CA VAL A 75 8.63 9.09 7.96
C VAL A 75 8.11 9.32 9.37
N ILE A 76 6.85 9.74 9.49
CA ILE A 76 6.25 10.08 10.78
C ILE A 76 5.97 8.82 11.59
N GLY A 77 5.43 7.77 10.96
CA GLY A 77 5.13 6.50 11.63
C GLY A 77 6.39 5.81 12.18
N ALA A 78 7.48 5.77 11.41
CA ALA A 78 8.76 5.23 11.88
C ALA A 78 9.31 6.03 13.06
N ALA A 79 9.31 7.36 12.96
CA ALA A 79 9.78 8.23 14.05
C ALA A 79 8.95 8.03 15.34
N LEU A 80 7.63 7.97 15.22
CA LEU A 80 6.74 7.74 16.36
C LEU A 80 6.96 6.33 16.96
N GLY A 81 7.04 5.29 16.15
CA GLY A 81 7.24 3.92 16.62
C GLY A 81 8.57 3.72 17.34
N ILE A 82 9.67 4.20 16.76
CA ILE A 82 11.00 4.17 17.39
C ILE A 82 10.98 5.02 18.66
N GLY A 83 10.36 6.22 18.61
CA GLY A 83 10.20 7.11 19.75
C GLY A 83 9.46 6.43 20.92
N MET A 84 8.36 5.74 20.65
CA MET A 84 7.61 4.96 21.65
C MET A 84 8.44 3.80 22.23
N ALA A 85 9.28 3.17 21.44
CA ALA A 85 10.15 2.09 21.90
C ALA A 85 11.25 2.61 22.85
N TRP A 86 11.83 3.75 22.52
CA TRP A 86 13.00 4.28 23.21
C TRP A 86 12.69 5.17 24.42
N TRP A 87 11.61 5.98 24.37
CA TRP A 87 11.24 6.91 25.43
C TRP A 87 9.94 6.53 26.10
N ARG A 88 10.01 6.21 27.41
CA ARG A 88 8.83 5.86 28.20
C ARG A 88 7.70 6.92 28.18
N PRO A 89 7.99 8.23 28.31
CA PRO A 89 6.95 9.26 28.25
C PRO A 89 6.22 9.29 26.90
N VAL A 90 6.96 9.16 25.79
CA VAL A 90 6.38 9.12 24.44
C VAL A 90 5.42 7.92 24.31
N ARG A 91 5.84 6.77 24.80
CA ARG A 91 4.99 5.56 24.86
C ARG A 91 3.72 5.79 25.66
N ALA A 92 3.84 6.35 26.87
CA ALA A 92 2.70 6.55 27.75
C ALA A 92 1.61 7.43 27.13
N VAL A 93 2.03 8.44 26.33
CA VAL A 93 1.11 9.33 25.63
C VAL A 93 0.53 8.69 24.36
N LEU A 94 1.37 8.04 23.55
CA LEU A 94 0.95 7.56 22.23
C LEU A 94 0.28 6.18 22.25
N SER A 95 0.57 5.30 23.25
CA SER A 95 -0.05 3.97 23.26
C SER A 95 -1.57 4.01 23.31
N PRO A 96 -2.22 4.82 24.17
CA PRO A 96 -3.69 4.91 24.18
C PRO A 96 -4.26 5.40 22.84
N ILE A 97 -3.55 6.34 22.19
CA ILE A 97 -3.96 6.85 20.87
C ILE A 97 -3.90 5.74 19.83
N VAL A 98 -2.79 5.00 19.78
CA VAL A 98 -2.63 3.87 18.84
C VAL A 98 -3.71 2.81 19.11
N GLU A 99 -3.98 2.45 20.36
CA GLU A 99 -4.98 1.45 20.74
C GLU A 99 -6.40 1.85 20.33
N ILE A 100 -6.78 3.13 20.48
CA ILE A 100 -8.09 3.65 20.07
C ILE A 100 -8.21 3.69 18.54
N PHE A 101 -7.16 4.15 17.84
CA PHE A 101 -7.19 4.28 16.39
C PHE A 101 -6.99 2.96 15.64
N TYR A 102 -6.45 1.93 16.29
CA TYR A 102 -6.17 0.65 15.65
C TYR A 102 -7.42 -0.03 15.07
N PRO A 103 -8.51 -0.22 15.83
CA PRO A 103 -9.73 -0.88 15.32
C PRO A 103 -10.58 0.02 14.42
N LEU A 104 -10.28 1.32 14.31
CA LEU A 104 -11.08 2.26 13.53
C LEU A 104 -11.05 1.91 12.03
N PRO A 105 -12.20 1.75 11.34
CA PRO A 105 -12.23 1.59 9.90
C PRO A 105 -11.68 2.83 9.20
N LYS A 106 -10.51 2.71 8.54
CA LYS A 106 -9.83 3.87 7.92
C LYS A 106 -10.64 4.50 6.80
N SER A 107 -11.42 3.69 6.08
CA SER A 107 -12.35 4.17 5.04
C SER A 107 -13.46 5.10 5.59
N ALA A 108 -13.84 4.95 6.86
CA ALA A 108 -14.80 5.85 7.48
C ALA A 108 -14.29 7.30 7.62
N LEU A 109 -12.97 7.51 7.48
CA LEU A 109 -12.37 8.84 7.47
C LEU A 109 -12.50 9.57 6.13
N ILE A 110 -12.92 8.90 5.05
CA ILE A 110 -13.07 9.52 3.72
C ILE A 110 -13.95 10.78 3.76
N PRO A 111 -15.20 10.73 4.27
CA PRO A 111 -16.02 11.94 4.32
C PRO A 111 -15.46 13.00 5.28
N VAL A 112 -14.79 12.59 6.35
CA VAL A 112 -14.19 13.51 7.33
C VAL A 112 -13.05 14.31 6.70
N THR A 113 -12.11 13.62 6.03
CA THR A 113 -10.99 14.30 5.36
C THR A 113 -11.45 15.17 4.20
N ALA A 114 -12.49 14.75 3.48
CA ALA A 114 -13.11 15.55 2.44
C ALA A 114 -13.82 16.80 2.98
N LEU A 115 -14.47 16.70 4.14
CA LEU A 115 -15.09 17.85 4.82
C LEU A 115 -14.05 18.88 5.28
N TRP A 116 -12.91 18.42 5.81
CA TRP A 116 -11.86 19.29 6.31
C TRP A 116 -11.03 19.97 5.23
N LEU A 117 -10.68 19.23 4.17
CA LEU A 117 -9.71 19.65 3.14
C LEU A 117 -10.31 19.74 1.73
N GLY A 118 -11.61 19.52 1.61
CA GLY A 118 -12.30 19.51 0.31
C GLY A 118 -12.01 18.27 -0.54
N PHE A 119 -12.43 18.34 -1.80
CA PHE A 119 -12.35 17.22 -2.75
C PHE A 119 -11.01 17.13 -3.52
N GLY A 120 -10.05 17.96 -3.16
CA GLY A 120 -8.72 18.03 -3.76
C GLY A 120 -7.77 16.91 -3.32
N ASP A 121 -6.48 17.07 -3.65
CA ASP A 121 -5.43 16.08 -3.35
C ASP A 121 -5.16 15.96 -1.85
N ALA A 122 -5.23 17.08 -1.12
CA ALA A 122 -4.89 17.14 0.30
C ALA A 122 -5.73 16.18 1.17
N SER A 123 -7.03 16.04 0.88
CA SER A 123 -7.91 15.13 1.62
C SER A 123 -7.52 13.65 1.43
N LYS A 124 -7.13 13.25 0.21
CA LYS A 124 -6.69 11.89 -0.10
C LYS A 124 -5.31 11.60 0.51
N ILE A 125 -4.39 12.54 0.40
CA ILE A 125 -3.05 12.47 1.02
C ILE A 125 -3.19 12.31 2.54
N LEU A 126 -4.03 13.11 3.19
CA LEU A 126 -4.27 13.02 4.63
C LEU A 126 -4.89 11.67 5.01
N LEU A 127 -5.87 11.18 4.26
CA LEU A 127 -6.48 9.88 4.49
C LEU A 127 -5.46 8.74 4.42
N ILE A 128 -4.66 8.71 3.36
CA ILE A 128 -3.63 7.70 3.16
C ILE A 128 -2.59 7.79 4.27
N PHE A 129 -2.14 9.00 4.62
CA PHE A 129 -1.23 9.24 5.73
C PHE A 129 -1.77 8.64 7.05
N LEU A 130 -2.98 9.00 7.44
CA LEU A 130 -3.59 8.54 8.70
C LEU A 130 -3.80 7.01 8.70
N GLY A 131 -4.21 6.43 7.59
CA GLY A 131 -4.43 4.99 7.47
C GLY A 131 -3.13 4.18 7.49
N CYS A 132 -2.10 4.66 6.79
CA CYS A 132 -0.83 3.96 6.62
C CYS A 132 0.15 4.20 7.77
N MET A 133 -0.02 5.26 8.55
CA MET A 133 0.88 5.59 9.65
C MET A 133 0.88 4.50 10.75
N LEU A 134 -0.28 3.92 11.06
CA LEU A 134 -0.40 2.93 12.14
C LEU A 134 0.42 1.65 11.90
N PRO A 135 0.30 0.92 10.76
CA PRO A 135 1.11 -0.27 10.52
C PRO A 135 2.61 0.03 10.53
N VAL A 136 3.03 1.20 10.03
CA VAL A 136 4.44 1.62 10.11
C VAL A 136 4.86 1.87 11.55
N THR A 137 4.05 2.59 12.34
CA THR A 137 4.34 2.86 13.76
C THR A 137 4.46 1.58 14.57
N ILE A 138 3.55 0.63 14.37
CA ILE A 138 3.54 -0.65 15.07
C ILE A 138 4.76 -1.49 14.67
N GLY A 139 5.08 -1.58 13.37
CA GLY A 139 6.27 -2.28 12.89
C GLY A 139 7.56 -1.69 13.45
N ALA A 140 7.71 -0.37 13.42
CA ALA A 140 8.85 0.34 14.00
C ALA A 140 8.96 0.13 15.51
N PHE A 141 7.85 0.20 16.23
CA PHE A 141 7.80 -0.02 17.68
C PHE A 141 8.19 -1.45 18.05
N ASN A 142 7.60 -2.44 17.40
CA ASN A 142 7.87 -3.85 17.67
C ASN A 142 9.32 -4.21 17.33
N GLY A 143 9.83 -3.75 16.19
CA GLY A 143 11.20 -3.97 15.79
C GLY A 143 12.22 -3.33 16.73
N ALA A 144 11.99 -2.07 17.13
CA ALA A 144 12.89 -1.38 18.05
C ALA A 144 12.84 -1.99 19.46
N ARG A 145 11.68 -2.47 19.91
CA ARG A 145 11.51 -3.12 21.20
C ARG A 145 12.06 -4.55 21.21
N GLY A 146 12.05 -5.23 20.07
CA GLY A 146 12.61 -6.58 19.88
C GLY A 146 14.15 -6.60 19.76
N SER A 147 14.84 -5.45 19.85
CA SER A 147 16.31 -5.41 19.86
C SER A 147 16.87 -6.24 21.00
N GLU A 148 17.86 -7.10 20.69
CA GLU A 148 18.52 -7.92 21.68
C GLU A 148 19.18 -7.07 22.78
N GLN A 149 18.79 -7.30 24.02
CA GLN A 149 19.31 -6.53 25.17
C GLN A 149 20.82 -6.69 25.34
N THR A 150 21.35 -7.85 24.97
CA THR A 150 22.78 -8.12 24.95
C THR A 150 23.57 -7.16 24.06
N LEU A 151 23.05 -6.86 22.86
CA LEU A 151 23.67 -5.90 21.95
C LEU A 151 23.62 -4.47 22.52
N VAL A 152 22.51 -4.10 23.15
CA VAL A 152 22.36 -2.79 23.81
C VAL A 152 23.33 -2.67 25.00
N TRP A 153 23.49 -3.72 25.81
CA TRP A 153 24.46 -3.72 26.92
C TRP A 153 25.88 -3.71 26.44
N SER A 154 26.23 -4.49 25.42
CA SER A 154 27.57 -4.50 24.82
C SER A 154 27.97 -3.12 24.30
N ALA A 155 27.08 -2.47 23.54
CA ALA A 155 27.34 -1.13 23.04
C ALA A 155 27.61 -0.13 24.19
N ARG A 156 26.79 -0.19 25.25
CA ARG A 156 26.96 0.68 26.42
C ARG A 156 28.24 0.39 27.20
N SER A 157 28.61 -0.88 27.35
CA SER A 157 29.88 -1.27 28.00
C SER A 157 31.10 -0.79 27.24
N LEU A 158 30.97 -0.64 25.92
CA LEU A 158 32.01 -0.05 25.05
C LEU A 158 31.97 1.50 25.04
N GLY A 159 31.15 2.13 25.90
CA GLY A 159 31.09 3.58 26.05
C GLY A 159 30.10 4.29 25.10
N ALA A 160 29.26 3.55 24.38
CA ALA A 160 28.23 4.20 23.52
C ALA A 160 27.18 4.92 24.37
N GLY A 161 27.00 6.21 24.12
CA GLY A 161 25.92 7.01 24.71
C GLY A 161 24.53 6.59 24.22
N ARG A 162 23.47 7.08 24.88
CA ARG A 162 22.07 6.69 24.57
C ARG A 162 21.69 6.90 23.09
N LEU A 163 22.03 8.04 22.50
CA LEU A 163 21.71 8.32 21.09
C LEU A 163 22.50 7.44 20.13
N ARG A 164 23.79 7.20 20.43
CA ARG A 164 24.61 6.33 19.61
C ARG A 164 24.09 4.88 19.66
N THR A 165 23.73 4.37 20.83
CA THR A 165 23.09 3.06 20.96
C THR A 165 21.77 2.97 20.17
N LEU A 166 20.98 4.05 20.14
CA LEU A 166 19.75 4.10 19.35
C LEU A 166 20.03 3.92 17.84
N TRP A 167 20.98 4.70 17.31
CA TRP A 167 21.25 4.70 15.86
C TRP A 167 22.10 3.50 15.40
N ASP A 168 23.06 3.06 16.20
CA ASP A 168 23.99 1.99 15.80
C ASP A 168 23.45 0.59 16.12
N VAL A 169 22.49 0.45 17.05
CA VAL A 169 21.98 -0.86 17.47
C VAL A 169 20.46 -0.97 17.26
N VAL A 170 19.69 -0.07 17.87
CA VAL A 170 18.22 -0.23 17.92
C VAL A 170 17.58 -0.01 16.56
N VAL A 171 17.97 1.05 15.83
CA VAL A 171 17.39 1.36 14.50
C VAL A 171 17.71 0.26 13.49
N PRO A 172 18.97 -0.22 13.33
CA PRO A 172 19.26 -1.36 12.46
C PRO A 172 18.51 -2.63 12.86
N SER A 173 18.41 -2.93 14.15
CA SER A 173 17.67 -4.10 14.64
C SER A 173 16.17 -4.00 14.36
N ALA A 174 15.61 -2.80 14.29
CA ALA A 174 14.21 -2.55 14.00
C ALA A 174 13.85 -2.66 12.51
N MET A 175 14.83 -2.58 11.62
CA MET A 175 14.61 -2.51 10.16
C MET A 175 13.71 -3.61 9.61
N PRO A 176 13.84 -4.90 9.97
CA PRO A 176 13.01 -5.95 9.40
C PRO A 176 11.52 -5.76 9.68
N GLU A 177 11.17 -5.48 10.94
CA GLU A 177 9.77 -5.27 11.35
C GLU A 177 9.22 -3.94 10.83
N LEU A 178 10.04 -2.88 10.78
CA LEU A 178 9.68 -1.62 10.16
C LEU A 178 9.37 -1.82 8.67
N LEU A 179 10.21 -2.53 7.93
CA LEU A 179 9.98 -2.80 6.51
C LEU A 179 8.73 -3.67 6.29
N ASN A 180 8.43 -4.63 7.15
CA ASN A 180 7.17 -5.38 7.12
C ASN A 180 5.95 -4.45 7.35
N GLY A 181 6.06 -3.53 8.30
CA GLY A 181 5.04 -2.49 8.55
C GLY A 181 4.82 -1.59 7.35
N ILE A 182 5.90 -1.16 6.67
CA ILE A 182 5.83 -0.35 5.44
C ILE A 182 5.17 -1.15 4.30
N ARG A 183 5.47 -2.44 4.16
CA ARG A 183 4.82 -3.29 3.16
C ARG A 183 3.31 -3.38 3.38
N THR A 184 2.89 -3.54 4.63
CA THR A 184 1.46 -3.53 4.99
C THR A 184 0.82 -2.18 4.68
N ALA A 185 1.52 -1.09 4.99
CA ALA A 185 1.09 0.27 4.65
C ALA A 185 0.97 0.50 3.13
N LEU A 186 1.92 -0.02 2.34
CA LEU A 186 1.88 0.05 0.87
C LEU A 186 0.61 -0.62 0.31
N ALA A 187 0.26 -1.82 0.78
CA ALA A 187 -0.96 -2.49 0.36
C ALA A 187 -2.22 -1.70 0.76
N LEU A 188 -2.25 -1.18 1.99
CA LEU A 188 -3.36 -0.39 2.51
C LEU A 188 -3.51 0.96 1.77
N SER A 189 -2.40 1.57 1.34
CA SER A 189 -2.41 2.83 0.60
C SER A 189 -3.20 2.74 -0.71
N TRP A 190 -3.06 1.65 -1.46
CA TRP A 190 -3.84 1.40 -2.68
C TRP A 190 -5.34 1.28 -2.39
N VAL A 191 -5.72 0.58 -1.34
CA VAL A 191 -7.13 0.42 -0.95
C VAL A 191 -7.75 1.78 -0.60
N LEU A 192 -7.06 2.57 0.24
CA LEU A 192 -7.56 3.88 0.67
C LEU A 192 -7.56 4.90 -0.47
N LEU A 193 -6.55 4.87 -1.34
CA LEU A 193 -6.45 5.72 -2.52
C LEU A 193 -7.66 5.50 -3.43
N VAL A 194 -7.85 4.27 -3.91
CA VAL A 194 -8.94 3.95 -4.86
C VAL A 194 -10.30 4.21 -4.23
N ALA A 195 -10.52 3.79 -2.97
CA ALA A 195 -11.79 4.03 -2.27
C ALA A 195 -12.11 5.52 -2.13
N SER A 196 -11.11 6.34 -1.78
CA SER A 196 -11.31 7.79 -1.65
C SER A 196 -11.54 8.48 -2.99
N GLU A 197 -10.87 8.03 -4.04
CA GLU A 197 -11.06 8.57 -5.39
C GLU A 197 -12.40 8.18 -5.99
N LEU A 198 -12.87 6.97 -5.72
CA LEU A 198 -14.18 6.50 -6.18
C LEU A 198 -15.33 7.32 -5.57
N ILE A 199 -15.21 7.71 -4.29
CA ILE A 199 -16.32 8.37 -3.55
C ILE A 199 -16.28 9.89 -3.72
N VAL A 200 -15.07 10.51 -3.68
CA VAL A 200 -14.96 11.97 -3.49
C VAL A 200 -13.88 12.62 -4.36
N ALA A 201 -13.60 12.13 -5.57
CA ALA A 201 -12.61 12.75 -6.44
C ALA A 201 -13.21 13.25 -7.77
N ARG A 202 -12.46 14.14 -8.45
CA ARG A 202 -12.73 14.63 -9.80
C ARG A 202 -11.64 14.22 -10.80
N ALA A 203 -10.65 13.49 -10.35
CA ALA A 203 -9.56 12.93 -11.12
C ALA A 203 -8.92 11.79 -10.32
N GLY A 204 -8.28 10.85 -11.00
CA GLY A 204 -7.61 9.70 -10.43
C GLY A 204 -8.13 8.39 -11.02
N LEU A 205 -7.40 7.29 -10.79
CA LEU A 205 -7.81 5.97 -11.28
C LEU A 205 -9.13 5.50 -10.64
N GLY A 206 -9.33 5.77 -9.34
CA GLY A 206 -10.59 5.46 -8.67
C GLY A 206 -11.75 6.29 -9.22
N TYR A 207 -11.53 7.56 -9.54
CA TYR A 207 -12.52 8.39 -10.23
C TYR A 207 -12.87 7.82 -11.61
N LEU A 208 -11.88 7.39 -12.41
CA LEU A 208 -12.14 6.77 -13.71
C LEU A 208 -12.99 5.49 -13.59
N ILE A 209 -12.74 4.66 -12.57
CA ILE A 209 -13.55 3.46 -12.29
C ILE A 209 -15.02 3.86 -12.09
N GLY A 210 -15.28 4.83 -11.21
CA GLY A 210 -16.65 5.31 -10.95
C GLY A 210 -17.30 5.94 -12.19
N PHE A 211 -16.60 6.85 -12.83
CA PHE A 211 -17.08 7.57 -14.03
C PHE A 211 -17.45 6.62 -15.17
N MET A 212 -16.63 5.61 -15.43
CA MET A 212 -16.90 4.61 -16.47
C MET A 212 -18.04 3.67 -16.07
N GLY A 213 -18.11 3.27 -14.79
CA GLY A 213 -19.18 2.43 -14.26
C GLY A 213 -20.54 3.12 -14.35
N ASP A 214 -20.63 4.37 -13.91
CA ASP A 214 -21.85 5.19 -13.96
C ASP A 214 -22.27 5.49 -15.41
N GLY A 215 -21.30 5.61 -16.31
CA GLY A 215 -21.52 5.79 -17.75
C GLY A 215 -21.87 4.51 -18.52
N GLY A 216 -21.93 3.34 -17.85
CA GLY A 216 -22.22 2.06 -18.50
C GLY A 216 -21.06 1.49 -19.34
N ASN A 217 -19.88 2.10 -19.27
CA ASN A 217 -18.66 1.60 -19.94
C ASN A 217 -17.95 0.58 -19.03
N TYR A 218 -18.53 -0.59 -18.91
CA TYR A 218 -18.02 -1.63 -18.00
C TYR A 218 -16.68 -2.20 -18.47
N ASP A 219 -16.45 -2.33 -19.77
CA ASP A 219 -15.15 -2.78 -20.32
C ASP A 219 -14.01 -1.87 -19.87
N GLY A 220 -14.21 -0.55 -19.98
CA GLY A 220 -13.28 0.46 -19.53
C GLY A 220 -13.10 0.45 -18.01
N MET A 221 -14.19 0.33 -17.26
CA MET A 221 -14.15 0.22 -15.80
C MET A 221 -13.28 -0.97 -15.35
N PHE A 222 -13.52 -2.16 -15.89
CA PHE A 222 -12.73 -3.35 -15.57
C PHE A 222 -11.28 -3.21 -16.03
N ALA A 223 -11.02 -2.57 -17.16
CA ALA A 223 -9.66 -2.28 -17.61
C ALA A 223 -8.90 -1.41 -16.61
N VAL A 224 -9.51 -0.33 -16.09
CA VAL A 224 -8.87 0.51 -15.06
C VAL A 224 -8.64 -0.28 -13.76
N VAL A 225 -9.58 -1.14 -13.34
CA VAL A 225 -9.41 -2.01 -12.17
C VAL A 225 -8.20 -2.93 -12.35
N LEU A 226 -8.05 -3.56 -13.54
CA LEU A 226 -6.89 -4.41 -13.83
C LEU A 226 -5.57 -3.61 -13.85
N PHE A 227 -5.58 -2.37 -14.35
CA PHE A 227 -4.41 -1.48 -14.27
C PHE A 227 -4.04 -1.15 -12.83
N VAL A 228 -5.00 -0.83 -11.98
CA VAL A 228 -4.74 -0.58 -10.54
C VAL A 228 -4.15 -1.83 -9.88
N ALA A 229 -4.70 -3.00 -10.16
CA ALA A 229 -4.18 -4.27 -9.64
C ALA A 229 -2.73 -4.52 -10.12
N LEU A 230 -2.44 -4.25 -11.40
CA LEU A 230 -1.10 -4.37 -11.96
C LEU A 230 -0.12 -3.38 -11.33
N LEU A 231 -0.50 -2.12 -11.17
CA LEU A 231 0.34 -1.10 -10.52
C LEU A 231 0.63 -1.47 -9.06
N GLY A 232 -0.38 -1.92 -8.32
CA GLY A 232 -0.22 -2.39 -6.95
C GLY A 232 0.73 -3.60 -6.86
N PHE A 233 0.59 -4.55 -7.78
CA PHE A 233 1.48 -5.70 -7.88
C PHE A 233 2.92 -5.30 -8.21
N ILE A 234 3.12 -4.41 -9.17
CA ILE A 234 4.46 -3.90 -9.53
C ILE A 234 5.08 -3.18 -8.33
N ALA A 235 4.32 -2.31 -7.66
CA ALA A 235 4.78 -1.59 -6.47
C ALA A 235 5.22 -2.55 -5.35
N ASP A 236 4.43 -3.60 -5.04
CA ASP A 236 4.80 -4.62 -4.03
C ASP A 236 6.05 -5.38 -4.47
N ARG A 237 6.21 -5.75 -5.75
CA ARG A 237 7.41 -6.43 -6.25
C ARG A 237 8.66 -5.57 -6.16
N LEU A 238 8.57 -4.32 -6.57
CA LEU A 238 9.68 -3.37 -6.45
C LEU A 238 10.06 -3.18 -4.97
N TYR A 239 9.05 -3.05 -4.10
CA TYR A 239 9.26 -2.95 -2.67
C TYR A 239 9.96 -4.19 -2.08
N GLN A 240 9.52 -5.40 -2.44
CA GLN A 240 10.14 -6.65 -1.98
C GLN A 240 11.62 -6.73 -2.39
N VAL A 241 11.95 -6.35 -3.63
CA VAL A 241 13.35 -6.32 -4.10
C VAL A 241 14.17 -5.30 -3.30
N ALA A 242 13.62 -4.11 -3.04
CA ALA A 242 14.29 -3.09 -2.22
C ALA A 242 14.50 -3.57 -0.77
N MET A 243 13.48 -4.20 -0.18
CA MET A 243 13.55 -4.77 1.18
C MET A 243 14.62 -5.86 1.29
N GLN A 244 14.68 -6.81 0.33
CA GLN A 244 15.70 -7.86 0.30
C GLN A 244 17.11 -7.27 0.20
N ARG A 245 17.29 -6.23 -0.62
CA ARG A 245 18.58 -5.54 -0.71
C ARG A 245 18.96 -4.82 0.59
N ALA A 246 18.00 -4.18 1.24
CA ALA A 246 18.21 -3.47 2.50
C ALA A 246 18.58 -4.41 3.67
N LEU A 247 18.16 -5.68 3.62
CA LEU A 247 18.39 -6.67 4.68
C LEU A 247 19.50 -7.68 4.37
N ARG A 248 20.27 -7.51 3.30
CA ARG A 248 21.38 -8.43 2.93
C ARG A 248 22.46 -8.62 4.01
N TRP A 249 22.61 -7.65 4.89
CA TRP A 249 23.57 -7.71 5.99
C TRP A 249 23.18 -8.69 7.11
N ARG A 250 21.96 -9.26 7.03
CA ARG A 250 21.41 -10.17 8.04
C ARG A 250 21.58 -11.65 7.66
N GLU A 251 21.92 -11.94 6.40
CA GLU A 251 22.29 -13.28 5.91
C GLU A 251 23.80 -13.51 6.16
#